data_4afa720b8f6cf0d06e8aae3ccd439dce
#
_entry.id   4afa720b8f6cf0d06e8aae3ccd439dce
#
_cell.length_a   1.000
_cell.length_b   1.000
_cell.length_c   1.000
_cell.angle_alpha   90.00
_cell.angle_beta   90.00
_cell.angle_gamma   90.00
#
_symmetry.space_group_name_H-M   'P 1'
#
loop_
_entity.id
_entity.type
_entity.pdbx_description
1 polymer ?
#
loop_
_entity_poly.entity_id
_entity_poly.type
_entity_poly.pdbx_seq_one_letter_code
_entity_poly.pdbx_strand_id
1 'polypeptide(L)'
;TELAISESQERMAVVVSENDVEEFLKLADAENLGAVAVAVVKEEPRLVMNWNGREIVNISREFLSSNGAEKHITVEVEKTQPFAKQINGGFTENYLALADDLNICSKRGLSEQFDSTIGAGTVLMPFGGKNQLTPIQAMVQKISVEKKHTNDCSLMAWGYNPFITEKSPYHGAYLAVIESVSKLVATGAEFNDVYLTFQEY
;
A
#
# COMPACT_ATOMS: atom_id res chain seq x y z
N THR A 1 16.20 20.94 -11.65
CA THR A 1 16.16 19.63 -10.97
C THR A 1 15.04 19.59 -9.92
N GLU A 2 14.93 20.59 -9.07
CA GLU A 2 13.92 20.64 -7.98
C GLU A 2 12.48 20.57 -8.50
N LEU A 3 12.17 21.24 -9.61
CA LEU A 3 10.85 21.18 -10.22
C LEU A 3 10.54 19.79 -10.78
N ALA A 4 11.53 19.08 -11.32
CA ALA A 4 11.35 17.75 -11.91
C ALA A 4 11.08 16.65 -10.85
N ILE A 5 11.55 16.86 -9.62
CA ILE A 5 11.38 15.94 -8.51
C ILE A 5 10.38 16.44 -7.46
N SER A 6 9.74 17.60 -7.68
CA SER A 6 8.77 18.12 -6.74
C SER A 6 7.52 17.24 -6.70
N GLU A 7 7.06 16.96 -5.50
CA GLU A 7 5.78 16.30 -5.26
C GLU A 7 4.67 17.35 -5.14
N SER A 8 3.59 17.17 -5.88
CA SER A 8 2.35 17.91 -5.73
C SER A 8 1.20 16.92 -5.67
N GLN A 9 0.29 17.18 -4.76
CA GLN A 9 -0.89 16.34 -4.57
C GLN A 9 -1.86 16.45 -5.77
N GLU A 10 -2.62 15.39 -6.02
CA GLU A 10 -3.75 15.36 -6.95
C GLU A 10 -3.41 15.70 -8.42
N ARG A 11 -2.19 15.42 -8.85
CA ARG A 11 -1.82 15.53 -10.26
C ARG A 11 -1.97 14.18 -10.97
N MET A 12 -2.46 14.24 -12.19
CA MET A 12 -2.57 13.08 -13.08
C MET A 12 -1.77 13.31 -14.36
N ALA A 13 -1.00 12.32 -14.77
CA ALA A 13 -0.36 12.28 -16.07
C ALA A 13 -1.17 11.36 -17.01
N VAL A 14 -1.53 11.88 -18.17
CA VAL A 14 -2.34 11.17 -19.16
C VAL A 14 -1.58 11.13 -20.48
N VAL A 15 -1.60 9.99 -21.16
CA VAL A 15 -1.04 9.86 -22.53
C VAL A 15 -2.21 9.84 -23.50
N VAL A 16 -2.17 10.79 -24.45
CA VAL A 16 -3.18 10.91 -25.51
C VAL A 16 -2.49 10.95 -26.88
N SER A 17 -3.21 10.64 -27.93
CA SER A 17 -2.70 10.78 -29.29
C SER A 17 -2.47 12.26 -29.63
N GLU A 18 -1.51 12.55 -30.48
CA GLU A 18 -1.18 13.93 -30.89
C GLU A 18 -2.42 14.66 -31.44
N ASN A 19 -3.28 13.96 -32.16
CA ASN A 19 -4.49 14.54 -32.75
C ASN A 19 -5.56 14.90 -31.72
N ASP A 20 -5.52 14.29 -30.56
CA ASP A 20 -6.55 14.43 -29.52
C ASP A 20 -6.14 15.43 -28.40
N VAL A 21 -4.90 15.95 -28.45
CA VAL A 21 -4.37 16.86 -27.44
C VAL A 21 -5.22 18.12 -27.27
N GLU A 22 -5.59 18.77 -28.38
CA GLU A 22 -6.38 20.01 -28.33
C GLU A 22 -7.77 19.77 -27.74
N GLU A 23 -8.42 18.68 -28.12
CA GLU A 23 -9.73 18.32 -27.59
C GLU A 23 -9.66 17.98 -26.11
N PHE A 24 -8.66 17.22 -25.71
CA PHE A 24 -8.41 16.89 -24.30
C PHE A 24 -8.23 18.16 -23.44
N LEU A 25 -7.40 19.11 -23.91
CA LEU A 25 -7.19 20.37 -23.20
C LEU A 25 -8.48 21.21 -23.08
N LYS A 26 -9.31 21.25 -24.12
CA LYS A 26 -10.61 21.92 -24.08
C LYS A 26 -11.58 21.27 -23.08
N LEU A 27 -11.59 19.94 -23.04
CA LEU A 27 -12.45 19.22 -22.09
C LEU A 27 -11.99 19.45 -20.65
N ALA A 28 -10.67 19.45 -20.40
CA ALA A 28 -10.13 19.76 -19.07
C ALA A 28 -10.49 21.20 -18.64
N ASP A 29 -10.37 22.19 -19.54
CA ASP A 29 -10.73 23.57 -19.26
C ASP A 29 -12.24 23.72 -18.98
N ALA A 30 -13.10 22.98 -19.68
CA ALA A 30 -14.54 22.97 -19.43
C ALA A 30 -14.89 22.46 -18.02
N GLU A 31 -14.07 21.57 -17.45
CA GLU A 31 -14.18 21.07 -16.07
C GLU A 31 -13.40 21.93 -15.06
N ASN A 32 -12.90 23.08 -15.49
CA ASN A 32 -12.08 23.98 -14.67
C ASN A 32 -10.79 23.33 -14.13
N LEU A 33 -10.19 22.45 -14.92
CA LEU A 33 -8.94 21.76 -14.61
C LEU A 33 -7.81 22.36 -15.45
N GLY A 34 -6.72 22.73 -14.78
CA GLY A 34 -5.48 23.14 -15.47
C GLY A 34 -4.79 21.92 -16.09
N ALA A 35 -4.67 21.90 -17.42
CA ALA A 35 -3.96 20.85 -18.13
C ALA A 35 -2.95 21.43 -19.10
N VAL A 36 -1.77 20.81 -19.19
CA VAL A 36 -0.70 21.22 -20.12
C VAL A 36 0.02 19.99 -20.67
N ALA A 37 0.45 20.07 -21.92
CA ALA A 37 1.33 19.07 -22.51
C ALA A 37 2.76 19.27 -21.96
N VAL A 38 3.26 18.29 -21.20
CA VAL A 38 4.58 18.38 -20.53
C VAL A 38 5.67 17.55 -21.21
N ALA A 39 5.28 16.56 -22.01
CA ALA A 39 6.23 15.65 -22.68
C ALA A 39 5.64 15.09 -23.98
N VAL A 40 6.51 14.55 -24.80
CA VAL A 40 6.18 13.80 -26.02
C VAL A 40 6.83 12.42 -25.91
N VAL A 41 6.03 11.37 -26.12
CA VAL A 41 6.56 10.00 -26.17
C VAL A 41 7.36 9.79 -27.45
N LYS A 42 8.55 9.22 -27.33
CA LYS A 42 9.46 8.94 -28.43
C LYS A 42 9.71 7.43 -28.55
N GLU A 43 10.09 6.98 -29.72
CA GLU A 43 10.51 5.59 -29.94
C GLU A 43 11.85 5.28 -29.25
N GLU A 44 12.74 6.27 -29.17
CA GLU A 44 14.02 6.11 -28.48
C GLU A 44 13.80 5.86 -26.98
N PRO A 45 14.32 4.76 -26.42
CA PRO A 45 14.08 4.38 -25.04
C PRO A 45 14.93 5.21 -24.05
N ARG A 46 14.67 6.50 -23.98
CA ARG A 46 15.38 7.45 -23.12
C ARG A 46 14.42 8.45 -22.47
N LEU A 47 14.72 8.86 -21.25
CA LEU A 47 14.16 10.04 -20.63
C LEU A 47 15.11 11.22 -20.92
N VAL A 48 14.63 12.20 -21.67
CA VAL A 48 15.37 13.41 -21.98
C VAL A 48 14.60 14.60 -21.44
N MET A 49 15.25 15.43 -20.65
CA MET A 49 14.70 16.70 -20.18
C MET A 49 15.56 17.86 -20.63
N ASN A 50 14.90 18.88 -21.20
CA ASN A 50 15.54 20.10 -21.65
C ASN A 50 15.06 21.30 -20.80
N TRP A 51 15.98 22.16 -20.43
CA TRP A 51 15.70 23.39 -19.71
C TRP A 51 16.48 24.55 -20.29
N ASN A 52 15.79 25.60 -20.70
CA ASN A 52 16.41 26.78 -21.35
C ASN A 52 17.40 26.45 -22.49
N GLY A 53 17.00 25.53 -23.36
CA GLY A 53 17.81 25.10 -24.51
C GLY A 53 19.00 24.19 -24.15
N ARG A 54 19.11 23.74 -22.93
CA ARG A 54 20.14 22.78 -22.49
C ARG A 54 19.50 21.47 -22.07
N GLU A 55 20.09 20.38 -22.47
CA GLU A 55 19.76 19.06 -21.94
C GLU A 55 20.28 18.95 -20.51
N ILE A 56 19.38 18.69 -19.58
CA ILE A 56 19.66 18.55 -18.15
C ILE A 56 19.54 17.12 -17.63
N VAL A 57 18.80 16.27 -18.35
CA VAL A 57 18.66 14.85 -18.08
C VAL A 57 18.66 14.09 -19.39
N ASN A 58 19.44 13.02 -19.45
CA ASN A 58 19.45 12.09 -20.57
C ASN A 58 19.82 10.69 -20.07
N ILE A 59 18.79 9.93 -19.70
CA ILE A 59 18.93 8.64 -19.01
C ILE A 59 18.27 7.55 -19.85
N SER A 60 18.96 6.43 -20.04
CA SER A 60 18.39 5.29 -20.73
C SER A 60 17.23 4.65 -19.91
N ARG A 61 16.25 4.10 -20.62
CA ARG A 61 15.18 3.34 -19.99
C ARG A 61 15.69 2.11 -19.23
N GLU A 62 16.74 1.47 -19.77
CA GLU A 62 17.39 0.34 -19.09
C GLU A 62 17.90 0.73 -17.71
N PHE A 63 18.57 1.87 -17.59
CA PHE A 63 19.02 2.39 -16.30
C PHE A 63 17.84 2.70 -15.36
N LEU A 64 16.79 3.35 -15.86
CA LEU A 64 15.59 3.63 -15.06
C LEU A 64 14.89 2.36 -14.57
N SER A 65 14.87 1.33 -15.41
CA SER A 65 14.25 0.03 -15.06
C SER A 65 15.11 -0.84 -14.14
N SER A 66 16.40 -0.54 -14.01
CA SER A 66 17.34 -1.27 -13.14
C SER A 66 17.32 -0.83 -11.67
N ASN A 67 16.51 0.16 -11.29
CA ASN A 67 16.58 0.83 -9.98
C ASN A 67 17.98 1.39 -9.63
N GLY A 68 18.80 1.68 -10.62
CA GLY A 68 20.16 2.19 -10.48
C GLY A 68 21.21 1.08 -10.39
N ALA A 69 22.37 1.41 -9.81
CA ALA A 69 23.46 0.45 -9.65
C ALA A 69 23.09 -0.64 -8.64
N GLU A 70 23.51 -1.87 -8.92
CA GLU A 70 23.40 -2.98 -7.98
C GLU A 70 24.07 -2.64 -6.67
N LYS A 71 23.37 -2.84 -5.57
CA LYS A 71 23.87 -2.56 -4.22
C LYS A 71 24.02 -3.85 -3.46
N HIS A 72 25.20 -4.05 -2.90
CA HIS A 72 25.50 -5.16 -2.00
C HIS A 72 25.68 -4.61 -0.59
N ILE A 73 25.00 -5.21 0.38
CA ILE A 73 25.11 -4.87 1.77
C ILE A 73 25.24 -6.16 2.58
N THR A 74 26.13 -6.15 3.55
CA THR A 74 26.23 -7.21 4.55
C THR A 74 25.51 -6.75 5.80
N VAL A 75 24.53 -7.53 6.24
CA VAL A 75 23.74 -7.24 7.44
C VAL A 75 24.11 -8.25 8.51
N GLU A 76 24.52 -7.77 9.68
CA GLU A 76 24.71 -8.58 10.86
C GLU A 76 23.42 -8.56 11.69
N VAL A 77 22.85 -9.74 11.93
CA VAL A 77 21.65 -9.90 12.75
C VAL A 77 22.07 -10.25 14.16
N GLU A 78 21.89 -9.32 15.08
CA GLU A 78 22.18 -9.55 16.49
C GLU A 78 21.25 -10.62 17.08
N LYS A 79 21.81 -11.36 18.06
CA LYS A 79 21.05 -12.35 18.80
C LYS A 79 20.05 -11.64 19.72
N THR A 80 18.77 -11.71 19.37
CA THR A 80 17.72 -11.08 20.16
C THR A 80 17.51 -11.76 21.50
N GLN A 81 17.25 -10.95 22.52
CA GLN A 81 16.76 -11.44 23.81
C GLN A 81 15.31 -11.96 23.65
N PRO A 82 14.91 -12.96 24.43
CA PRO A 82 13.53 -13.43 24.41
C PRO A 82 12.54 -12.29 24.60
N PHE A 83 11.46 -12.29 23.83
CA PHE A 83 10.38 -11.34 23.99
C PHE A 83 9.55 -11.75 25.21
N ALA A 84 9.97 -11.35 26.39
CA ALA A 84 9.23 -11.56 27.63
C ALA A 84 8.67 -10.22 28.12
N LYS A 85 7.35 -10.09 28.17
CA LYS A 85 6.70 -8.98 28.87
C LYS A 85 6.69 -9.32 30.35
N GLN A 86 7.27 -8.47 31.20
CA GLN A 86 7.16 -8.63 32.64
C GLN A 86 5.72 -8.31 33.05
N ILE A 87 5.10 -9.27 33.70
CA ILE A 87 3.74 -9.15 34.24
C ILE A 87 3.87 -8.90 35.73
N ASN A 88 3.56 -7.69 36.16
CA ASN A 88 3.55 -7.30 37.57
C ASN A 88 2.09 -7.11 38.02
N GLY A 89 1.72 -7.63 39.18
CA GLY A 89 0.38 -7.51 39.73
C GLY A 89 -0.54 -8.73 39.51
N GLY A 90 -1.79 -8.62 39.91
CA GLY A 90 -2.79 -9.68 39.83
C GLY A 90 -3.36 -9.85 38.43
N PHE A 91 -4.03 -10.99 38.21
CA PHE A 91 -4.67 -11.31 36.92
C PHE A 91 -5.66 -10.21 36.47
N THR A 92 -6.55 -9.77 37.36
CA THR A 92 -7.57 -8.78 37.07
C THR A 92 -6.96 -7.43 36.64
N GLU A 93 -5.97 -6.96 37.39
CA GLU A 93 -5.26 -5.70 37.08
C GLU A 93 -4.59 -5.75 35.72
N ASN A 94 -3.87 -6.82 35.44
CA ASN A 94 -3.18 -7.00 34.15
C ASN A 94 -4.19 -7.16 33.00
N TYR A 95 -5.30 -7.85 33.20
CA TYR A 95 -6.32 -8.02 32.19
C TYR A 95 -7.01 -6.68 31.83
N LEU A 96 -7.34 -5.87 32.83
CA LEU A 96 -7.91 -4.54 32.63
C LEU A 96 -6.92 -3.60 31.92
N ALA A 97 -5.66 -3.61 32.37
CA ALA A 97 -4.61 -2.83 31.71
C ALA A 97 -4.40 -3.23 30.25
N LEU A 98 -4.47 -4.54 29.95
CA LEU A 98 -4.38 -5.03 28.57
C LEU A 98 -5.59 -4.59 27.75
N ALA A 99 -6.79 -4.65 28.29
CA ALA A 99 -8.01 -4.23 27.59
C ALA A 99 -8.05 -2.71 27.32
N ASP A 100 -7.38 -1.93 28.15
CA ASP A 100 -7.26 -0.47 28.02
C ASP A 100 -6.09 -0.03 27.09
N ASP A 101 -5.19 -0.94 26.76
CA ASP A 101 -4.08 -0.65 25.85
C ASP A 101 -4.59 -0.32 24.44
N LEU A 102 -4.18 0.83 23.90
CA LEU A 102 -4.63 1.32 22.60
C LEU A 102 -4.31 0.36 21.44
N ASN A 103 -3.33 -0.52 21.58
CA ASN A 103 -3.02 -1.54 20.57
C ASN A 103 -3.95 -2.77 20.67
N ILE A 104 -4.59 -2.97 21.79
CA ILE A 104 -5.41 -4.17 22.11
C ILE A 104 -6.89 -3.85 22.16
N CYS A 105 -7.27 -2.67 22.63
CA CYS A 105 -8.68 -2.27 22.75
C CYS A 105 -9.44 -2.36 21.42
N SER A 106 -10.75 -2.45 21.47
CA SER A 106 -11.61 -2.55 20.30
C SER A 106 -11.43 -1.34 19.36
N LYS A 107 -11.23 -1.62 18.07
CA LYS A 107 -11.16 -0.60 16.99
C LYS A 107 -12.52 -0.34 16.36
N ARG A 108 -13.60 -0.86 16.94
CA ARG A 108 -14.94 -0.77 16.35
C ARG A 108 -15.37 0.67 16.08
N GLY A 109 -15.14 1.58 17.01
CA GLY A 109 -15.48 2.98 16.85
C GLY A 109 -14.79 3.65 15.65
N LEU A 110 -13.53 3.29 15.37
CA LEU A 110 -12.83 3.76 14.18
C LEU A 110 -13.38 3.11 12.91
N SER A 111 -13.59 1.80 12.93
CA SER A 111 -14.06 1.04 11.76
C SER A 111 -15.47 1.47 11.31
N GLU A 112 -16.34 1.84 12.25
CA GLU A 112 -17.70 2.30 11.97
C GLU A 112 -17.76 3.72 11.40
N GLN A 113 -16.66 4.49 11.46
CA GLN A 113 -16.58 5.81 10.84
C GLN A 113 -16.25 5.75 9.34
N PHE A 114 -15.77 4.61 8.87
CA PHE A 114 -15.42 4.40 7.47
C PHE A 114 -16.48 3.56 6.77
N ASP A 115 -16.75 3.91 5.54
CA ASP A 115 -17.78 3.26 4.74
C ASP A 115 -17.29 1.94 4.14
N SER A 116 -17.40 0.88 4.92
CA SER A 116 -16.96 -0.47 4.53
C SER A 116 -17.81 -1.11 3.44
N THR A 117 -18.94 -0.51 3.06
CA THR A 117 -19.87 -1.02 2.05
C THR A 117 -19.82 -0.26 0.73
N ILE A 118 -18.97 0.72 0.60
CA ILE A 118 -18.83 1.53 -0.62
C ILE A 118 -18.59 0.64 -1.84
N GLY A 119 -19.30 0.93 -2.92
CA GLY A 119 -19.25 0.18 -4.17
C GLY A 119 -19.97 -1.18 -4.12
N ALA A 120 -20.58 -1.56 -2.98
CA ALA A 120 -21.33 -2.80 -2.79
C ALA A 120 -20.56 -4.10 -3.15
N GLY A 121 -19.24 -4.04 -3.17
CA GLY A 121 -18.35 -5.17 -3.50
C GLY A 121 -17.79 -5.90 -2.28
N THR A 122 -18.05 -5.41 -1.06
CA THR A 122 -17.47 -5.97 0.17
C THR A 122 -18.03 -7.36 0.47
N VAL A 123 -17.13 -8.33 0.58
CA VAL A 123 -17.45 -9.71 0.95
C VAL A 123 -17.22 -9.96 2.43
N LEU A 124 -16.08 -9.49 2.97
CA LEU A 124 -15.80 -9.52 4.39
C LEU A 124 -15.97 -8.13 5.01
N MET A 125 -16.91 -8.03 5.94
CA MET A 125 -17.09 -6.84 6.75
C MET A 125 -16.01 -6.74 7.83
N PRO A 126 -15.72 -5.54 8.38
CA PRO A 126 -14.69 -5.36 9.42
C PRO A 126 -14.87 -6.21 10.66
N PHE A 127 -16.10 -6.56 10.97
CA PHE A 127 -16.45 -7.45 12.08
C PHE A 127 -17.37 -8.57 11.60
N GLY A 128 -17.07 -9.79 12.04
CA GLY A 128 -17.82 -10.98 11.70
C GLY A 128 -18.37 -11.72 12.92
N GLY A 129 -18.79 -12.96 12.68
CA GLY A 129 -19.42 -13.81 13.68
C GLY A 129 -20.90 -13.47 13.93
N LYS A 130 -21.57 -14.30 14.72
CA LYS A 130 -23.02 -14.17 15.02
C LYS A 130 -23.40 -12.80 15.57
N ASN A 131 -22.54 -12.23 16.41
CA ASN A 131 -22.79 -10.94 17.07
C ASN A 131 -22.05 -9.77 16.39
N GLN A 132 -21.36 -10.01 15.27
CA GLN A 132 -20.54 -9.02 14.56
C GLN A 132 -19.57 -8.26 15.48
N LEU A 133 -18.89 -9.00 16.36
CA LEU A 133 -17.92 -8.48 17.30
C LEU A 133 -16.50 -9.00 17.07
N THR A 134 -16.33 -9.99 16.18
CA THR A 134 -15.03 -10.59 15.90
C THR A 134 -14.32 -9.80 14.82
N PRO A 135 -13.18 -9.16 15.10
CA PRO A 135 -12.41 -8.44 14.10
C PRO A 135 -11.98 -9.37 12.97
N ILE A 136 -12.19 -8.94 11.73
CA ILE A 136 -11.73 -9.64 10.53
C ILE A 136 -10.32 -9.16 10.20
N GLN A 137 -9.43 -10.09 9.88
CA GLN A 137 -8.00 -9.85 9.70
C GLN A 137 -7.56 -9.74 8.23
N ALA A 138 -8.51 -9.72 7.29
CA ALA A 138 -8.25 -9.55 5.88
C ALA A 138 -9.41 -8.83 5.20
N MET A 139 -9.14 -8.22 4.08
CA MET A 139 -10.14 -7.65 3.16
C MET A 139 -10.42 -8.65 2.05
N VAL A 140 -11.68 -8.87 1.74
CA VAL A 140 -12.13 -9.54 0.52
C VAL A 140 -13.19 -8.68 -0.14
N GLN A 141 -12.93 -8.29 -1.37
CA GLN A 141 -13.80 -7.41 -2.13
C GLN A 141 -13.95 -7.90 -3.57
N LYS A 142 -15.17 -7.88 -4.08
CA LYS A 142 -15.43 -8.20 -5.49
C LYS A 142 -14.76 -7.19 -6.40
N ILE A 143 -14.23 -7.66 -7.51
CA ILE A 143 -13.67 -6.80 -8.56
C ILE A 143 -14.81 -6.03 -9.20
N SER A 144 -14.62 -4.71 -9.31
CA SER A 144 -15.61 -3.83 -9.92
C SER A 144 -15.69 -4.07 -11.42
N VAL A 145 -16.91 -4.27 -11.93
CA VAL A 145 -17.17 -4.44 -13.37
C VAL A 145 -18.34 -3.54 -13.77
N GLU A 146 -18.17 -2.82 -14.87
CA GLU A 146 -19.17 -1.86 -15.31
C GLU A 146 -20.47 -2.56 -15.74
N LYS A 147 -21.60 -2.20 -15.11
CA LYS A 147 -22.97 -2.69 -15.41
C LYS A 147 -23.14 -4.21 -15.43
N LYS A 148 -22.26 -4.94 -14.76
CA LYS A 148 -22.28 -6.41 -14.68
C LYS A 148 -22.01 -6.88 -13.25
N HIS A 149 -22.01 -8.18 -13.05
CA HIS A 149 -21.62 -8.82 -11.78
C HIS A 149 -20.47 -9.78 -12.02
N THR A 150 -19.58 -9.88 -11.03
CA THR A 150 -18.54 -10.90 -10.97
C THR A 150 -18.53 -11.55 -9.60
N ASN A 151 -17.99 -12.77 -9.54
CA ASN A 151 -17.65 -13.45 -8.30
C ASN A 151 -16.15 -13.45 -8.05
N ASP A 152 -15.37 -12.88 -8.97
CA ASP A 152 -13.94 -12.72 -8.78
C ASP A 152 -13.70 -11.66 -7.70
N CYS A 153 -12.77 -11.96 -6.80
CA CYS A 153 -12.47 -11.12 -5.64
C CYS A 153 -10.97 -10.81 -5.59
N SER A 154 -10.67 -9.64 -5.09
CA SER A 154 -9.34 -9.30 -4.59
C SER A 154 -9.29 -9.54 -3.08
N LEU A 155 -8.15 -10.01 -2.61
CA LEU A 155 -7.89 -10.25 -1.20
C LEU A 155 -6.67 -9.43 -0.77
N MET A 156 -6.72 -8.86 0.42
CA MET A 156 -5.61 -8.12 0.99
C MET A 156 -5.52 -8.39 2.49
N ALA A 157 -4.30 -8.55 2.98
CA ALA A 157 -4.03 -8.65 4.40
C ALA A 157 -2.70 -7.96 4.72
N TRP A 158 -2.45 -7.68 5.96
CA TRP A 158 -1.22 -7.06 6.43
C TRP A 158 -0.62 -7.85 7.59
N GLY A 159 0.67 -7.67 7.81
CA GLY A 159 1.38 -8.16 8.98
C GLY A 159 2.31 -7.08 9.50
N TYR A 160 2.28 -6.83 10.78
CA TYR A 160 3.18 -5.91 11.45
C TYR A 160 3.08 -6.05 12.96
N ASN A 161 4.23 -6.17 13.61
CA ASN A 161 4.31 -6.14 15.06
C ASN A 161 5.39 -5.16 15.51
N PRO A 162 5.03 -3.95 15.95
CA PRO A 162 5.99 -2.90 16.32
C PRO A 162 6.93 -3.33 17.47
N PHE A 163 6.44 -4.08 18.43
CA PHE A 163 7.23 -4.51 19.60
C PHE A 163 8.33 -5.51 19.25
N ILE A 164 8.08 -6.38 18.28
CA ILE A 164 9.10 -7.29 17.76
C ILE A 164 10.06 -6.52 16.87
N THR A 165 9.56 -5.67 15.99
CA THR A 165 10.35 -4.88 15.04
C THR A 165 11.32 -3.94 15.77
N GLU A 166 10.88 -3.29 16.84
CA GLU A 166 11.72 -2.44 17.68
C GLU A 166 12.92 -3.19 18.26
N LYS A 167 12.74 -4.45 18.65
CA LYS A 167 13.80 -5.28 19.20
C LYS A 167 14.67 -5.94 18.15
N SER A 168 14.11 -6.29 17.03
CA SER A 168 14.80 -6.94 15.92
C SER A 168 14.06 -6.67 14.62
N PRO A 169 14.50 -5.69 13.82
CA PRO A 169 13.92 -5.41 12.50
C PRO A 169 13.88 -6.65 11.59
N TYR A 170 14.91 -7.48 11.63
CA TYR A 170 14.94 -8.73 10.87
C TYR A 170 13.78 -9.67 11.22
N HIS A 171 13.61 -9.98 12.53
CA HIS A 171 12.54 -10.88 12.96
C HIS A 171 11.17 -10.24 12.82
N GLY A 172 11.06 -8.92 13.01
CA GLY A 172 9.84 -8.16 12.77
C GLY A 172 9.37 -8.26 11.33
N ALA A 173 10.24 -8.01 10.37
CA ALA A 173 9.95 -8.12 8.93
C ALA A 173 9.61 -9.57 8.53
N TYR A 174 10.40 -10.54 8.98
CA TYR A 174 10.15 -11.96 8.72
C TYR A 174 8.76 -12.39 9.20
N LEU A 175 8.40 -12.08 10.43
CA LEU A 175 7.12 -12.44 11.01
C LEU A 175 5.96 -11.66 10.39
N ALA A 176 6.17 -10.41 9.96
CA ALA A 176 5.16 -9.64 9.25
C ALA A 176 4.76 -10.30 7.92
N VAL A 177 5.72 -10.83 7.17
CA VAL A 177 5.45 -11.59 5.93
C VAL A 177 4.66 -12.85 6.25
N ILE A 178 5.11 -13.64 7.24
CA ILE A 178 4.40 -14.87 7.64
C ILE A 178 2.96 -14.54 8.06
N GLU A 179 2.77 -13.51 8.86
CA GLU A 179 1.45 -13.10 9.35
C GLU A 179 0.52 -12.72 8.19
N SER A 180 0.96 -11.83 7.30
CA SER A 180 0.15 -11.37 6.17
C SER A 180 -0.23 -12.50 5.22
N VAL A 181 0.71 -13.36 4.86
CA VAL A 181 0.47 -14.50 3.98
C VAL A 181 -0.45 -15.53 4.65
N SER A 182 -0.25 -15.82 5.94
CA SER A 182 -1.12 -16.74 6.68
C SER A 182 -2.57 -16.27 6.74
N LYS A 183 -2.80 -14.96 6.91
CA LYS A 183 -4.12 -14.35 6.87
C LYS A 183 -4.78 -14.50 5.49
N LEU A 184 -4.03 -14.28 4.40
CA LEU A 184 -4.54 -14.48 3.04
C LEU A 184 -4.93 -15.93 2.78
N VAL A 185 -4.07 -16.89 3.11
CA VAL A 185 -4.36 -18.31 2.96
C VAL A 185 -5.56 -18.71 3.80
N ALA A 186 -5.68 -18.21 5.02
CA ALA A 186 -6.85 -18.46 5.88
C ALA A 186 -8.15 -17.89 5.31
N THR A 187 -8.06 -16.88 4.43
CA THR A 187 -9.20 -16.27 3.73
C THR A 187 -9.55 -16.97 2.41
N GLY A 188 -8.73 -17.91 1.96
CA GLY A 188 -8.96 -18.71 0.76
C GLY A 188 -8.03 -18.39 -0.41
N ALA A 189 -7.02 -17.54 -0.23
CA ALA A 189 -6.01 -17.31 -1.26
C ALA A 189 -5.12 -18.54 -1.46
N GLU A 190 -4.72 -18.78 -2.70
CA GLU A 190 -3.67 -19.75 -3.01
C GLU A 190 -2.30 -19.15 -2.72
N PHE A 191 -1.46 -19.90 -2.02
CA PHE A 191 -0.14 -19.42 -1.60
C PHE A 191 0.74 -18.94 -2.76
N ASN A 192 0.68 -19.63 -3.91
CA ASN A 192 1.50 -19.31 -5.07
C ASN A 192 1.08 -18.02 -5.79
N ASP A 193 -0.12 -17.51 -5.53
CA ASP A 193 -0.68 -16.32 -6.15
C ASP A 193 -0.59 -15.09 -5.26
N VAL A 194 0.19 -15.15 -4.18
CA VAL A 194 0.38 -14.05 -3.25
C VAL A 194 1.45 -13.10 -3.77
N TYR A 195 1.11 -11.82 -3.83
CA TYR A 195 2.03 -10.72 -4.09
C TYR A 195 2.28 -9.94 -2.81
N LEU A 196 3.50 -9.45 -2.64
CA LEU A 196 3.90 -8.69 -1.46
C LEU A 196 4.19 -7.24 -1.85
N THR A 197 3.68 -6.31 -1.06
CA THR A 197 4.09 -4.91 -1.06
C THR A 197 4.63 -4.56 0.32
N PHE A 198 5.69 -3.76 0.36
CA PHE A 198 6.31 -3.35 1.60
C PHE A 198 6.19 -1.85 1.79
N GLN A 199 6.00 -1.47 3.03
CA GLN A 199 6.20 -0.09 3.48
C GLN A 199 7.34 -0.09 4.47
N GLU A 200 8.35 0.70 4.17
CA GLU A 200 9.60 0.77 4.93
C GLU A 200 9.68 2.14 5.62
N TYR A 201 10.19 2.15 6.84
CA TYR A 201 10.35 3.35 7.65
C TYR A 201 11.79 3.53 8.10
#